data_b9ea411df81895dc51a0d6e6d4c2827c
#
_entry.id   b9ea411df81895dc51a0d6e6d4c2827c
#
_cell.length_a   1.000
_cell.length_b   1.000
_cell.length_c   1.000
_cell.angle_alpha   90.00
_cell.angle_beta   90.00
_cell.angle_gamma   90.00
#
_symmetry.space_group_name_H-M   'P 1'
#
loop_
_entity.id
_entity.type
_entity.pdbx_description
1 polymer ?
#
loop_
_entity_poly.entity_id
_entity_poly.type
_entity_poly.pdbx_seq_one_letter_code
_entity_poly.pdbx_strand_id
1 'polypeptide(L)'
;MGFFDSAQDVIDKGVSAAKGVVSGVAVEQQPFMKGFARLCADGWEQGWHERNGGNLTYRMTDGEVADCRPFFYENPRNWIPLGVQADNLRGAFFAVTGAGRYMRNVPLDIARNVGIVEINAEGDACRIVWGLKDGGMPSSEFPSHFMIHSVRVDVTAGSSRVLYHAHPVNVVALTSVMPLDARTITRALWKAMTECIIAFPNGVGVLPWMVPGGAEIAMATSELMKTYDAVIWAQHGLFCSGADFDSAFGLMHTIEKASDIYVRARLLNGGGEFANTISDEGLRAIARNLGLGGHEDF
;
A
#
# COMPACT_ATOMS: atom_id res chain seq x y z
N MET A 1 38.55 -23.62 52.48
CA MET A 1 37.96 -24.30 51.29
C MET A 1 36.57 -23.74 51.13
N GLY A 2 36.23 -23.04 50.06
CA GLY A 2 34.85 -22.69 49.70
C GLY A 2 34.49 -21.24 49.46
N PHE A 3 35.40 -20.36 49.00
CA PHE A 3 35.03 -18.98 48.62
C PHE A 3 35.49 -18.56 47.22
N PHE A 4 36.10 -19.44 46.44
CA PHE A 4 36.57 -19.14 45.08
C PHE A 4 35.75 -19.80 43.96
N ASP A 5 34.82 -20.71 44.27
CA ASP A 5 33.96 -21.36 43.27
C ASP A 5 32.77 -20.51 42.83
N SER A 6 32.36 -19.48 43.62
CA SER A 6 31.20 -18.65 43.28
C SER A 6 31.45 -17.54 42.26
N ALA A 7 32.70 -17.14 42.07
CA ALA A 7 33.06 -16.06 41.13
C ALA A 7 33.09 -16.54 39.66
N GLN A 8 33.54 -17.81 39.47
CA GLN A 8 33.61 -18.40 38.14
C GLN A 8 32.22 -18.74 37.59
N ASP A 9 31.32 -19.23 38.46
CA ASP A 9 29.92 -19.50 38.11
C ASP A 9 29.09 -18.25 37.76
N VAL A 10 29.46 -17.08 38.33
CA VAL A 10 28.85 -15.79 38.01
C VAL A 10 29.39 -15.25 36.68
N ILE A 11 30.69 -15.48 36.39
CA ILE A 11 31.28 -15.09 35.11
C ILE A 11 30.74 -15.97 33.99
N ASP A 12 30.63 -17.29 34.16
CA ASP A 12 30.11 -18.20 33.15
C ASP A 12 28.59 -18.00 32.89
N LYS A 13 27.82 -17.63 33.93
CA LYS A 13 26.43 -17.21 33.75
C LYS A 13 26.30 -15.83 33.11
N GLY A 14 27.24 -14.91 33.35
CA GLY A 14 27.32 -13.61 32.67
C GLY A 14 27.72 -13.72 31.20
N VAL A 15 28.59 -14.65 30.85
CA VAL A 15 29.00 -14.89 29.45
C VAL A 15 27.97 -15.66 28.66
N SER A 16 27.17 -16.51 29.30
CA SER A 16 26.03 -17.18 28.63
C SER A 16 24.83 -16.24 28.34
N ALA A 17 24.72 -15.11 29.05
CA ALA A 17 23.69 -14.09 28.81
C ALA A 17 24.09 -13.06 27.75
N ALA A 18 25.34 -13.04 27.31
CA ALA A 18 25.82 -12.20 26.20
C ALA A 18 25.62 -12.89 24.83
N LYS A 19 24.45 -13.47 24.58
CA LYS A 19 24.03 -13.79 23.21
C LYS A 19 23.76 -12.48 22.49
N GLY A 20 24.77 -12.06 21.71
CA GLY A 20 24.69 -11.14 20.62
C GLY A 20 23.87 -9.88 20.91
N VAL A 21 24.51 -8.80 21.39
CA VAL A 21 24.00 -7.44 21.14
C VAL A 21 23.94 -7.30 19.64
N VAL A 22 22.74 -7.44 19.06
CA VAL A 22 22.51 -7.15 17.64
C VAL A 22 22.84 -5.69 17.46
N SER A 23 23.95 -5.40 16.80
CA SER A 23 24.33 -4.03 16.46
C SER A 23 23.45 -3.58 15.30
N GLY A 24 22.61 -2.59 15.53
CA GLY A 24 21.73 -2.03 14.50
C GLY A 24 20.49 -1.38 15.09
N VAL A 25 19.77 -0.66 14.25
CA VAL A 25 18.48 -0.05 14.60
C VAL A 25 17.39 -1.10 14.42
N ALA A 26 16.60 -1.36 15.47
CA ALA A 26 15.50 -2.33 15.43
C ALA A 26 14.55 -2.04 14.25
N VAL A 27 13.95 -3.08 13.69
CA VAL A 27 13.08 -2.97 12.48
C VAL A 27 11.98 -1.95 12.69
N GLU A 28 11.35 -1.90 13.86
CA GLU A 28 10.28 -0.94 14.18
C GLU A 28 10.75 0.52 14.19
N GLN A 29 12.07 0.74 14.32
CA GLN A 29 12.67 2.05 14.36
C GLN A 29 13.22 2.51 12.99
N GLN A 30 13.23 1.64 12.00
CA GLN A 30 13.66 1.96 10.65
C GLN A 30 12.78 3.05 10.02
N PRO A 31 13.33 3.98 9.23
CA PRO A 31 12.56 5.07 8.62
C PRO A 31 11.36 4.58 7.81
N PHE A 32 11.54 3.54 6.98
CA PHE A 32 10.45 2.99 6.17
C PHE A 32 9.33 2.41 7.04
N MET A 33 9.66 1.76 8.16
CA MET A 33 8.66 1.17 9.05
C MET A 33 7.88 2.24 9.83
N LYS A 34 8.52 3.36 10.17
CA LYS A 34 7.84 4.53 10.74
C LYS A 34 6.88 5.16 9.72
N GLY A 35 7.31 5.30 8.47
CA GLY A 35 6.47 5.77 7.36
C GLY A 35 5.27 4.85 7.14
N PHE A 36 5.51 3.53 7.15
CA PHE A 36 4.46 2.51 7.06
C PHE A 36 3.41 2.65 8.17
N ALA A 37 3.87 2.74 9.43
CA ALA A 37 2.99 2.88 10.59
C ALA A 37 2.22 4.22 10.57
N ARG A 38 2.87 5.31 10.14
CA ARG A 38 2.24 6.63 9.99
C ARG A 38 1.11 6.58 8.96
N LEU A 39 1.34 6.01 7.77
CA LEU A 39 0.30 5.91 6.74
C LEU A 39 -0.91 5.12 7.24
N CYS A 40 -0.69 4.02 7.98
CA CYS A 40 -1.78 3.26 8.60
C CYS A 40 -2.60 4.10 9.60
N ALA A 41 -1.94 4.94 10.41
CA ALA A 41 -2.60 5.86 11.34
C ALA A 41 -3.38 6.95 10.60
N ASP A 42 -2.74 7.61 9.63
CA ASP A 42 -3.35 8.68 8.85
C ASP A 42 -4.62 8.19 8.12
N GLY A 43 -4.56 7.00 7.49
CA GLY A 43 -5.74 6.40 6.83
C GLY A 43 -6.85 6.03 7.81
N TRP A 44 -6.50 5.57 9.02
CA TRP A 44 -7.49 5.35 10.07
C TRP A 44 -8.14 6.66 10.52
N GLU A 45 -7.38 7.74 10.69
CA GLU A 45 -7.89 9.04 11.09
C GLU A 45 -8.83 9.66 10.02
N GLN A 46 -8.58 9.36 8.74
CA GLN A 46 -9.48 9.73 7.64
C GLN A 46 -10.78 8.91 7.61
N GLY A 47 -10.89 7.85 8.42
CA GLY A 47 -12.06 6.97 8.43
C GLY A 47 -12.12 5.98 7.26
N TRP A 48 -10.99 5.70 6.61
CA TRP A 48 -10.92 4.81 5.44
C TRP A 48 -10.74 3.32 5.78
N HIS A 49 -10.65 3.00 7.06
CA HIS A 49 -10.41 1.64 7.56
C HIS A 49 -11.44 1.25 8.62
N GLU A 50 -12.51 0.61 8.22
CA GLU A 50 -13.43 -0.02 9.15
C GLU A 50 -12.85 -1.39 9.60
N ARG A 51 -12.92 -1.69 10.91
CA ARG A 51 -12.43 -2.95 11.47
C ARG A 51 -11.00 -3.26 10.98
N ASN A 52 -10.84 -4.35 10.24
CA ASN A 52 -9.58 -4.79 9.61
C ASN A 52 -9.58 -4.54 8.08
N GLY A 53 -10.43 -3.63 7.60
CA GLY A 53 -10.51 -3.27 6.19
C GLY A 53 -9.27 -2.51 5.71
N GLY A 54 -8.94 -2.70 4.44
CA GLY A 54 -7.75 -2.14 3.81
C GLY A 54 -6.44 -2.83 4.21
N ASN A 55 -5.39 -2.54 3.48
CA ASN A 55 -4.06 -3.12 3.69
C ASN A 55 -2.97 -2.27 3.01
N LEU A 56 -1.73 -2.49 3.42
CA LEU A 56 -0.55 -1.76 2.95
C LEU A 56 0.59 -2.74 2.72
N THR A 57 1.31 -2.54 1.61
CA THR A 57 2.57 -3.23 1.34
C THR A 57 3.63 -2.25 0.88
N TYR A 58 4.87 -2.57 1.23
CA TYR A 58 6.05 -1.82 0.81
C TYR A 58 7.13 -2.77 0.33
N ARG A 59 7.59 -2.60 -0.92
CA ARG A 59 8.72 -3.34 -1.48
C ARG A 59 10.03 -2.72 -1.00
N MET A 60 10.73 -3.44 -0.13
CA MET A 60 11.96 -3.00 0.51
C MET A 60 13.10 -2.83 -0.50
N THR A 61 14.02 -1.92 -0.19
CA THR A 61 15.31 -1.82 -0.88
C THR A 61 16.31 -2.83 -0.32
N ASP A 62 17.36 -3.17 -1.10
CA ASP A 62 18.41 -4.09 -0.65
C ASP A 62 19.13 -3.56 0.60
N GLY A 63 19.32 -2.23 0.73
CA GLY A 63 19.88 -1.59 1.90
C GLY A 63 19.03 -1.80 3.15
N GLU A 64 17.71 -1.56 3.05
CA GLU A 64 16.76 -1.79 4.16
C GLU A 64 16.70 -3.27 4.56
N VAL A 65 16.77 -4.18 3.58
CA VAL A 65 16.85 -5.63 3.85
C VAL A 65 18.13 -5.96 4.61
N ALA A 66 19.28 -5.42 4.18
CA ALA A 66 20.57 -5.64 4.86
C ALA A 66 20.52 -5.14 6.30
N ASP A 67 19.97 -3.94 6.54
CA ASP A 67 19.83 -3.35 7.88
C ASP A 67 18.88 -4.16 8.78
N CYS A 68 17.81 -4.73 8.22
CA CYS A 68 16.83 -5.54 8.97
C CYS A 68 17.27 -6.99 9.19
N ARG A 69 18.15 -7.52 8.35
CA ARG A 69 18.57 -8.94 8.36
C ARG A 69 19.03 -9.46 9.73
N PRO A 70 19.80 -8.70 10.56
CA PRO A 70 20.19 -9.15 11.90
C PRO A 70 19.02 -9.44 12.84
N PHE A 71 17.81 -8.90 12.54
CA PHE A 71 16.62 -9.06 13.35
C PHE A 71 15.64 -10.10 12.77
N PHE A 72 15.95 -10.70 11.63
CA PHE A 72 15.12 -11.74 11.03
C PHE A 72 15.11 -12.99 11.90
N TYR A 73 14.04 -13.75 11.80
CA TYR A 73 13.91 -15.02 12.50
C TYR A 73 15.04 -15.97 12.08
N GLU A 74 15.74 -16.55 13.04
CA GLU A 74 16.77 -17.58 12.79
C GLU A 74 16.18 -18.77 12.00
N ASN A 75 14.93 -19.13 12.32
CA ASN A 75 14.14 -20.13 11.61
C ASN A 75 12.88 -19.46 11.05
N PRO A 76 12.93 -18.96 9.80
CA PRO A 76 11.76 -18.39 9.13
C PRO A 76 10.62 -19.39 9.05
N ARG A 77 9.39 -18.88 8.97
CA ARG A 77 8.20 -19.75 8.84
C ARG A 77 8.21 -20.48 7.49
N ASN A 78 7.37 -21.51 7.38
CA ASN A 78 7.20 -22.24 6.12
C ASN A 78 6.75 -21.34 4.99
N TRP A 79 7.08 -21.70 3.77
CA TRP A 79 6.62 -21.05 2.57
C TRP A 79 5.10 -21.11 2.45
N ILE A 80 4.50 -19.99 2.08
CA ILE A 80 3.07 -19.77 1.89
C ILE A 80 2.86 -19.55 0.39
N PRO A 81 2.18 -20.45 -0.33
CA PRO A 81 1.87 -20.24 -1.73
C PRO A 81 1.04 -18.97 -1.94
N LEU A 82 1.38 -18.18 -2.96
CA LEU A 82 0.65 -16.96 -3.31
C LEU A 82 -0.50 -17.22 -4.31
N GLY A 83 -0.48 -18.36 -5.01
CA GLY A 83 -1.46 -18.67 -6.06
C GLY A 83 -1.29 -17.81 -7.33
N VAL A 84 -0.25 -17.00 -7.37
CA VAL A 84 0.19 -16.14 -8.49
C VAL A 84 1.70 -16.16 -8.56
N GLN A 85 2.27 -15.80 -9.73
CA GLN A 85 3.72 -15.82 -9.95
C GLN A 85 4.20 -14.50 -10.56
N ALA A 86 5.37 -14.02 -10.12
CA ALA A 86 6.04 -12.83 -10.66
C ALA A 86 7.55 -13.04 -10.66
N ASP A 87 8.12 -13.26 -11.85
CA ASP A 87 9.54 -13.56 -12.04
C ASP A 87 10.45 -12.37 -11.67
N ASN A 88 10.00 -11.15 -11.89
CA ASN A 88 10.73 -9.91 -11.59
C ASN A 88 10.74 -9.54 -10.10
N LEU A 89 10.04 -10.32 -9.24
CA LEU A 89 10.01 -10.13 -7.79
C LEU A 89 10.67 -11.30 -7.03
N ARG A 90 11.35 -12.22 -7.71
CA ARG A 90 12.08 -13.31 -7.06
C ARG A 90 13.11 -12.79 -6.07
N GLY A 91 13.11 -13.33 -4.86
CA GLY A 91 14.01 -12.91 -3.77
C GLY A 91 13.73 -11.53 -3.20
N ALA A 92 12.67 -10.85 -3.62
CA ALA A 92 12.28 -9.56 -3.08
C ALA A 92 11.72 -9.68 -1.66
N PHE A 93 11.83 -8.59 -0.90
CA PHE A 93 11.29 -8.48 0.46
C PHE A 93 10.21 -7.40 0.52
N PHE A 94 9.16 -7.69 1.28
CA PHE A 94 8.03 -6.76 1.46
C PHE A 94 7.68 -6.61 2.93
N ALA A 95 7.48 -5.37 3.39
CA ALA A 95 6.70 -5.12 4.59
C ALA A 95 5.22 -5.22 4.23
N VAL A 96 4.44 -5.98 5.01
CA VAL A 96 3.03 -6.28 4.72
C VAL A 96 2.18 -6.20 5.98
N THR A 97 0.98 -5.65 5.89
CA THR A 97 -0.01 -5.71 6.97
C THR A 97 -0.51 -7.14 7.17
N GLY A 98 -0.83 -7.50 8.42
CA GLY A 98 -1.33 -8.83 8.75
C GLY A 98 -2.82 -9.02 8.47
N ALA A 99 -3.20 -10.23 8.08
CA ALA A 99 -4.59 -10.63 7.93
C ALA A 99 -5.38 -10.45 9.23
N GLY A 100 -6.55 -9.83 9.15
CA GLY A 100 -7.41 -9.57 10.32
C GLY A 100 -6.84 -8.54 11.29
N ARG A 101 -5.73 -7.88 10.98
CA ARG A 101 -5.14 -6.82 11.81
C ARG A 101 -5.80 -5.47 11.49
N TYR A 102 -5.96 -4.64 12.53
CA TYR A 102 -6.56 -3.31 12.40
C TYR A 102 -5.47 -2.29 12.12
N MET A 103 -5.64 -1.46 11.11
CA MET A 103 -4.67 -0.41 10.75
C MET A 103 -4.37 0.53 11.93
N ARG A 104 -5.37 0.89 12.73
CA ARG A 104 -5.22 1.70 13.95
C ARG A 104 -4.24 1.13 14.99
N ASN A 105 -4.01 -0.18 14.96
CA ASN A 105 -3.15 -0.86 15.92
C ASN A 105 -1.70 -0.97 15.45
N VAL A 106 -1.43 -0.68 14.16
CA VAL A 106 -0.07 -0.75 13.61
C VAL A 106 0.91 0.15 14.38
N PRO A 107 0.60 1.43 14.67
CA PRO A 107 1.50 2.28 15.44
C PRO A 107 1.70 1.83 16.90
N LEU A 108 0.78 1.06 17.45
CA LEU A 108 0.82 0.61 18.85
C LEU A 108 1.73 -0.61 19.04
N ASP A 109 1.74 -1.53 18.07
CA ASP A 109 2.57 -2.74 18.09
C ASP A 109 2.84 -3.19 16.64
N ILE A 110 3.89 -2.62 16.06
CA ILE A 110 4.26 -2.87 14.66
C ILE A 110 4.53 -4.36 14.45
N ALA A 111 5.36 -4.97 15.28
CA ALA A 111 5.79 -6.36 15.12
C ALA A 111 4.64 -7.38 15.23
N ARG A 112 3.52 -7.02 15.84
CA ARG A 112 2.31 -7.86 15.89
C ARG A 112 1.45 -7.70 14.64
N ASN A 113 1.38 -6.49 14.09
CA ASN A 113 0.44 -6.12 13.04
C ASN A 113 1.04 -6.12 11.64
N VAL A 114 2.37 -6.03 11.53
CA VAL A 114 3.13 -5.98 10.28
C VAL A 114 4.16 -7.10 10.26
N GLY A 115 4.43 -7.65 9.09
CA GLY A 115 5.53 -8.59 8.86
C GLY A 115 6.42 -8.16 7.73
N ILE A 116 7.65 -8.67 7.74
CA ILE A 116 8.51 -8.70 6.57
C ILE A 116 8.41 -10.12 6.00
N VAL A 117 8.08 -10.19 4.72
CA VAL A 117 8.05 -11.45 3.96
C VAL A 117 9.12 -11.45 2.89
N GLU A 118 9.70 -12.62 2.63
CA GLU A 118 10.65 -12.91 1.56
C GLU A 118 9.95 -13.72 0.48
N ILE A 119 10.18 -13.41 -0.79
CA ILE A 119 9.69 -14.17 -1.94
C ILE A 119 10.71 -15.26 -2.30
N ASN A 120 10.23 -16.44 -2.63
CA ASN A 120 11.08 -17.57 -3.03
C ASN A 120 11.76 -17.36 -4.39
N ALA A 121 12.67 -18.28 -4.72
CA ALA A 121 13.41 -18.26 -5.99
C ALA A 121 12.53 -18.53 -7.22
N GLU A 122 11.37 -19.13 -7.03
CA GLU A 122 10.38 -19.42 -8.09
C GLU A 122 9.45 -18.23 -8.34
N GLY A 123 9.31 -17.28 -7.36
CA GLY A 123 8.44 -16.11 -7.47
C GLY A 123 6.95 -16.41 -7.27
N ASP A 124 6.60 -17.50 -6.58
CA ASP A 124 5.23 -17.97 -6.41
C ASP A 124 4.81 -18.21 -4.95
N ALA A 125 5.74 -18.06 -4.01
CA ALA A 125 5.50 -18.22 -2.59
C ALA A 125 6.25 -17.17 -1.76
N CYS A 126 5.74 -16.87 -0.57
CA CYS A 126 6.41 -16.02 0.40
C CYS A 126 6.60 -16.73 1.74
N ARG A 127 7.57 -16.28 2.54
CA ARG A 127 7.71 -16.69 3.93
C ARG A 127 7.92 -15.49 4.85
N ILE A 128 7.41 -15.60 6.07
CA ILE A 128 7.57 -14.55 7.07
C ILE A 128 8.96 -14.69 7.68
N VAL A 129 9.77 -13.64 7.53
CA VAL A 129 11.13 -13.55 8.08
C VAL A 129 11.20 -12.66 9.31
N TRP A 130 10.21 -11.78 9.54
CA TRP A 130 10.10 -10.93 10.72
C TRP A 130 8.64 -10.52 10.96
N GLY A 131 8.30 -10.23 12.21
CA GLY A 131 6.98 -9.70 12.59
C GLY A 131 5.83 -10.70 12.49
N LEU A 132 4.60 -10.19 12.36
CA LEU A 132 3.35 -10.98 12.43
C LEU A 132 3.35 -11.98 13.59
N LYS A 133 3.70 -11.49 14.78
CA LYS A 133 3.74 -12.29 16.02
C LYS A 133 2.40 -12.98 16.28
N ASP A 134 2.41 -13.96 17.18
CA ASP A 134 1.22 -14.72 17.62
C ASP A 134 0.51 -15.47 16.47
N GLY A 135 1.28 -16.04 15.55
CA GLY A 135 0.74 -16.83 14.43
C GLY A 135 0.08 -16.00 13.31
N GLY A 136 0.28 -14.67 13.31
CA GLY A 136 -0.25 -13.80 12.26
C GLY A 136 0.21 -14.23 10.86
N MET A 137 -0.63 -13.97 9.85
CA MET A 137 -0.37 -14.24 8.43
C MET A 137 -0.38 -12.92 7.65
N PRO A 138 0.27 -12.84 6.48
CA PRO A 138 0.11 -11.69 5.58
C PRO A 138 -1.36 -11.49 5.22
N SER A 139 -1.73 -10.24 4.84
CA SER A 139 -3.07 -9.93 4.32
C SER A 139 -3.51 -10.93 3.26
N SER A 140 -4.78 -11.33 3.27
CA SER A 140 -5.36 -12.20 2.24
C SER A 140 -5.34 -11.57 0.84
N GLU A 141 -5.19 -10.25 0.74
CA GLU A 141 -5.04 -9.53 -0.53
C GLU A 141 -3.57 -9.35 -0.95
N PHE A 142 -2.61 -9.92 -0.20
CA PHE A 142 -1.19 -9.84 -0.58
C PHE A 142 -0.92 -10.41 -1.99
N PRO A 143 -1.57 -11.47 -2.49
CA PRO A 143 -1.42 -11.90 -3.88
C PRO A 143 -1.77 -10.79 -4.89
N SER A 144 -2.83 -10.02 -4.66
CA SER A 144 -3.18 -8.86 -5.50
C SER A 144 -2.10 -7.79 -5.46
N HIS A 145 -1.63 -7.41 -4.25
CA HIS A 145 -0.53 -6.48 -4.10
C HIS A 145 0.74 -6.97 -4.80
N PHE A 146 1.05 -8.24 -4.69
CA PHE A 146 2.25 -8.85 -5.29
C PHE A 146 2.22 -8.72 -6.82
N MET A 147 1.10 -9.06 -7.46
CA MET A 147 0.92 -8.89 -8.91
C MET A 147 1.01 -7.43 -9.34
N ILE A 148 0.40 -6.52 -8.58
CA ILE A 148 0.48 -5.08 -8.85
C ILE A 148 1.94 -4.60 -8.71
N HIS A 149 2.66 -4.99 -7.66
CA HIS A 149 4.08 -4.65 -7.51
C HIS A 149 4.91 -5.12 -8.70
N SER A 150 4.64 -6.32 -9.22
CA SER A 150 5.32 -6.84 -10.41
C SER A 150 5.14 -5.90 -11.61
N VAL A 151 3.90 -5.55 -11.93
CA VAL A 151 3.60 -4.61 -13.03
C VAL A 151 4.21 -3.23 -12.78
N ARG A 152 4.10 -2.71 -11.55
CA ARG A 152 4.64 -1.38 -11.21
C ARG A 152 6.17 -1.34 -11.27
N VAL A 153 6.86 -2.44 -10.97
CA VAL A 153 8.32 -2.54 -11.19
C VAL A 153 8.66 -2.33 -12.65
N ASP A 154 7.94 -2.97 -13.56
CA ASP A 154 8.21 -2.90 -14.99
C ASP A 154 7.92 -1.49 -15.55
N VAL A 155 6.73 -0.94 -15.27
CA VAL A 155 6.30 0.33 -15.88
C VAL A 155 6.93 1.57 -15.24
N THR A 156 7.50 1.46 -14.04
CA THR A 156 8.14 2.59 -13.32
C THR A 156 9.64 2.40 -13.12
N ALA A 157 10.26 1.42 -13.79
CA ALA A 157 11.66 1.04 -13.59
C ALA A 157 11.99 0.84 -12.09
N GLY A 158 11.06 0.26 -11.32
CA GLY A 158 11.21 -0.05 -9.91
C GLY A 158 11.07 1.12 -8.94
N SER A 159 10.70 2.32 -9.40
CA SER A 159 10.54 3.48 -8.51
C SER A 159 9.29 3.39 -7.63
N SER A 160 8.19 2.80 -8.09
CA SER A 160 7.00 2.55 -7.28
C SER A 160 7.26 1.41 -6.28
N ARG A 161 7.09 1.70 -4.98
CA ARG A 161 7.42 0.77 -3.90
C ARG A 161 6.29 0.54 -2.91
N VAL A 162 5.32 1.45 -2.84
CA VAL A 162 4.18 1.40 -1.92
C VAL A 162 2.93 1.04 -2.69
N LEU A 163 2.13 0.12 -2.14
CA LEU A 163 0.75 -0.12 -2.54
C LEU A 163 -0.14 0.00 -1.32
N TYR A 164 -1.08 0.91 -1.40
CA TYR A 164 -2.03 1.21 -0.35
C TYR A 164 -3.46 0.96 -0.81
N HIS A 165 -4.19 0.12 -0.08
CA HIS A 165 -5.60 -0.15 -0.28
C HIS A 165 -6.41 0.31 0.92
N ALA A 166 -7.48 1.07 0.65
CA ALA A 166 -8.41 1.57 1.66
C ALA A 166 -9.81 1.74 1.07
N HIS A 167 -10.79 2.07 1.93
CA HIS A 167 -12.21 2.21 1.60
C HIS A 167 -12.66 3.68 1.76
N PRO A 168 -12.15 4.63 0.93
CA PRO A 168 -12.55 6.03 1.00
C PRO A 168 -14.03 6.17 0.59
N VAL A 169 -14.81 6.78 1.49
CA VAL A 169 -16.29 6.73 1.46
C VAL A 169 -16.87 7.35 0.19
N ASN A 170 -16.35 8.52 -0.21
CA ASN A 170 -16.93 9.23 -1.35
C ASN A 170 -16.54 8.57 -2.67
N VAL A 171 -15.31 8.00 -2.77
CA VAL A 171 -14.92 7.18 -3.93
C VAL A 171 -15.87 5.98 -4.07
N VAL A 172 -16.12 5.26 -2.98
CA VAL A 172 -17.05 4.11 -3.00
C VAL A 172 -18.46 4.56 -3.39
N ALA A 173 -18.94 5.69 -2.84
CA ALA A 173 -20.26 6.25 -3.16
C ALA A 173 -20.42 6.60 -4.65
N LEU A 174 -19.37 7.16 -5.29
CA LEU A 174 -19.39 7.47 -6.72
C LEU A 174 -19.65 6.23 -7.57
N THR A 175 -19.12 5.07 -7.18
CA THR A 175 -19.33 3.82 -7.94
C THR A 175 -20.76 3.30 -7.93
N SER A 176 -21.60 3.83 -7.05
CA SER A 176 -23.03 3.49 -6.97
C SER A 176 -23.92 4.39 -7.83
N VAL A 177 -23.41 5.57 -8.24
CA VAL A 177 -24.24 6.61 -8.91
C VAL A 177 -23.66 7.07 -10.25
N MET A 178 -22.44 6.66 -10.59
CA MET A 178 -21.79 6.99 -11.86
C MET A 178 -21.59 5.75 -12.73
N PRO A 179 -21.51 5.88 -14.06
CA PRO A 179 -21.02 4.82 -14.92
C PRO A 179 -19.63 4.34 -14.47
N LEU A 180 -19.44 3.02 -14.42
CA LEU A 180 -18.16 2.40 -14.05
C LEU A 180 -17.19 2.45 -15.24
N ASP A 181 -16.82 3.66 -15.61
CA ASP A 181 -15.95 3.97 -16.74
C ASP A 181 -14.82 4.90 -16.29
N ALA A 182 -13.57 4.49 -16.57
CA ALA A 182 -12.37 5.20 -16.16
C ALA A 182 -12.36 6.65 -16.64
N ARG A 183 -12.70 6.90 -17.91
CA ARG A 183 -12.73 8.25 -18.49
C ARG A 183 -13.77 9.13 -17.82
N THR A 184 -15.00 8.61 -17.62
CA THR A 184 -16.10 9.34 -17.01
C THR A 184 -15.76 9.77 -15.58
N ILE A 185 -15.26 8.85 -14.75
CA ILE A 185 -14.90 9.16 -13.35
C ILE A 185 -13.69 10.09 -13.31
N THR A 186 -12.63 9.81 -14.07
CA THR A 186 -11.45 10.67 -14.14
C THR A 186 -11.83 12.11 -14.47
N ARG A 187 -12.60 12.32 -15.53
CA ARG A 187 -13.00 13.67 -15.97
C ARG A 187 -13.86 14.39 -14.93
N ALA A 188 -14.75 13.67 -14.26
CA ALA A 188 -15.54 14.25 -13.18
C ALA A 188 -14.67 14.77 -12.03
N LEU A 189 -13.65 14.01 -11.62
CA LEU A 189 -12.72 14.40 -10.58
C LEU A 189 -11.79 15.54 -11.02
N TRP A 190 -11.22 15.49 -12.22
CA TRP A 190 -10.38 16.57 -12.74
C TRP A 190 -11.12 17.90 -12.88
N LYS A 191 -12.39 17.87 -13.27
CA LYS A 191 -13.22 19.06 -13.39
C LYS A 191 -13.68 19.62 -12.04
N ALA A 192 -13.65 18.81 -10.99
CA ALA A 192 -14.02 19.22 -9.64
C ALA A 192 -12.90 19.92 -8.87
N MET A 193 -11.64 19.57 -9.14
CA MET A 193 -10.49 20.12 -8.37
C MET A 193 -9.20 20.14 -9.21
N THR A 194 -8.51 21.27 -9.23
CA THR A 194 -7.31 21.52 -10.04
C THR A 194 -6.17 20.52 -9.78
N GLU A 195 -5.95 20.15 -8.51
CA GLU A 195 -4.87 19.25 -8.10
C GLU A 195 -4.98 17.86 -8.69
N CYS A 196 -6.19 17.45 -9.12
CA CYS A 196 -6.42 16.09 -9.63
C CYS A 196 -5.62 15.78 -10.89
N ILE A 197 -5.61 16.66 -11.88
CA ILE A 197 -4.84 16.44 -13.11
C ILE A 197 -3.33 16.43 -12.85
N ILE A 198 -2.88 17.04 -11.76
CA ILE A 198 -1.48 17.04 -11.33
C ILE A 198 -1.13 15.74 -10.62
N ALA A 199 -1.98 15.31 -9.69
CA ALA A 199 -1.73 14.14 -8.85
C ALA A 199 -1.92 12.81 -9.60
N PHE A 200 -2.86 12.74 -10.54
CA PHE A 200 -3.11 11.55 -11.37
C PHE A 200 -3.37 11.95 -12.83
N PRO A 201 -2.32 12.40 -13.54
CA PRO A 201 -2.44 12.88 -14.93
C PRO A 201 -2.91 11.79 -15.91
N ASN A 202 -2.67 10.52 -15.60
CA ASN A 202 -3.17 9.39 -16.38
C ASN A 202 -4.62 9.01 -16.03
N GLY A 203 -5.21 9.64 -15.02
CA GLY A 203 -6.56 9.32 -14.53
C GLY A 203 -6.57 8.18 -13.51
N VAL A 204 -7.76 7.59 -13.34
CA VAL A 204 -8.01 6.45 -12.43
C VAL A 204 -8.59 5.28 -13.22
N GLY A 205 -8.05 4.07 -12.97
CA GLY A 205 -8.65 2.83 -13.47
C GLY A 205 -9.91 2.50 -12.68
N VAL A 206 -10.86 1.81 -13.31
CA VAL A 206 -12.12 1.40 -12.66
C VAL A 206 -12.41 -0.05 -12.99
N LEU A 207 -12.62 -0.87 -11.98
CA LEU A 207 -13.11 -2.24 -12.12
C LEU A 207 -14.57 -2.33 -11.65
N PRO A 208 -15.43 -3.06 -12.38
CA PRO A 208 -16.73 -3.44 -11.86
C PRO A 208 -16.55 -4.27 -10.58
N TRP A 209 -17.63 -4.45 -9.82
CA TRP A 209 -17.58 -5.29 -8.63
C TRP A 209 -17.11 -6.71 -8.96
N MET A 210 -16.11 -7.19 -8.22
CA MET A 210 -15.55 -8.54 -8.29
C MET A 210 -15.34 -9.07 -6.88
N VAL A 211 -15.28 -10.39 -6.72
CA VAL A 211 -14.96 -11.01 -5.42
C VAL A 211 -13.51 -10.69 -5.05
N PRO A 212 -13.27 -10.02 -3.90
CA PRO A 212 -11.91 -9.64 -3.49
C PRO A 212 -11.06 -10.86 -3.08
N GLY A 213 -9.73 -10.70 -3.15
CA GLY A 213 -8.77 -11.71 -2.71
C GLY A 213 -8.51 -12.86 -3.67
N GLY A 214 -9.17 -12.89 -4.83
CA GLY A 214 -8.97 -13.92 -5.87
C GLY A 214 -7.96 -13.52 -6.94
N ALA A 215 -7.48 -14.51 -7.73
CA ALA A 215 -6.55 -14.27 -8.85
C ALA A 215 -7.17 -13.40 -9.96
N GLU A 216 -8.48 -13.52 -10.18
CA GLU A 216 -9.18 -12.79 -11.23
C GLU A 216 -9.09 -11.27 -11.01
N ILE A 217 -9.45 -10.78 -9.82
CA ILE A 217 -9.37 -9.36 -9.48
C ILE A 217 -7.92 -8.87 -9.40
N ALA A 218 -6.99 -9.74 -8.96
CA ALA A 218 -5.57 -9.43 -8.95
C ALA A 218 -5.04 -9.16 -10.37
N MET A 219 -5.36 -10.03 -11.32
CA MET A 219 -4.98 -9.87 -12.73
C MET A 219 -5.62 -8.63 -13.36
N ALA A 220 -6.93 -8.43 -13.17
CA ALA A 220 -7.65 -7.29 -13.71
C ALA A 220 -7.10 -5.95 -13.16
N THR A 221 -6.80 -5.89 -11.86
CA THR A 221 -6.20 -4.70 -11.23
C THR A 221 -4.79 -4.46 -11.78
N SER A 222 -3.98 -5.51 -11.90
CA SER A 222 -2.61 -5.41 -12.42
C SER A 222 -2.58 -4.90 -13.87
N GLU A 223 -3.54 -5.30 -14.70
CA GLU A 223 -3.64 -4.80 -16.07
C GLU A 223 -3.90 -3.29 -16.11
N LEU A 224 -4.83 -2.79 -15.30
CA LEU A 224 -5.10 -1.35 -15.18
C LEU A 224 -3.91 -0.59 -14.59
N MET A 225 -3.18 -1.18 -13.65
CA MET A 225 -1.99 -0.58 -13.05
C MET A 225 -0.78 -0.48 -13.99
N LYS A 226 -0.87 -0.94 -15.23
CA LYS A 226 0.09 -0.62 -16.29
C LYS A 226 -0.02 0.85 -16.71
N THR A 227 -1.22 1.40 -16.66
CA THR A 227 -1.53 2.77 -17.10
C THR A 227 -1.80 3.71 -15.94
N TYR A 228 -2.54 3.26 -14.94
CA TYR A 228 -3.03 4.08 -13.83
C TYR A 228 -2.21 3.84 -12.55
N ASP A 229 -1.96 4.92 -11.81
CA ASP A 229 -1.35 4.84 -10.48
C ASP A 229 -2.40 4.54 -9.39
N ALA A 230 -3.69 4.65 -9.74
CA ALA A 230 -4.81 4.37 -8.86
C ALA A 230 -5.90 3.57 -9.58
N VAL A 231 -6.49 2.57 -8.90
CA VAL A 231 -7.59 1.75 -9.43
C VAL A 231 -8.70 1.64 -8.40
N ILE A 232 -9.90 2.04 -8.81
CA ILE A 232 -11.14 1.94 -8.05
C ILE A 232 -11.73 0.52 -8.24
N TRP A 233 -12.02 -0.15 -7.14
CA TRP A 233 -12.85 -1.34 -7.10
C TRP A 233 -14.27 -0.94 -6.74
N ALA A 234 -15.21 -1.08 -7.67
CA ALA A 234 -16.58 -0.65 -7.46
C ALA A 234 -17.20 -1.31 -6.21
N GLN A 235 -17.92 -0.52 -5.41
CA GLN A 235 -18.57 -0.89 -4.15
C GLN A 235 -17.60 -1.53 -3.12
N HIS A 236 -16.29 -1.25 -3.22
CA HIS A 236 -15.30 -1.79 -2.31
C HIS A 236 -14.30 -0.71 -1.85
N GLY A 237 -13.45 -0.19 -2.72
CA GLY A 237 -12.42 0.76 -2.31
C GLY A 237 -11.50 1.21 -3.43
N LEU A 238 -10.32 1.68 -3.03
CA LEU A 238 -9.32 2.26 -3.91
C LEU A 238 -7.94 1.67 -3.63
N PHE A 239 -7.22 1.30 -4.67
CA PHE A 239 -5.79 1.01 -4.64
C PHE A 239 -5.01 2.20 -5.16
N CYS A 240 -3.95 2.60 -4.46
CA CYS A 240 -3.00 3.61 -4.89
C CYS A 240 -1.57 3.07 -4.83
N SER A 241 -0.78 3.36 -5.86
CA SER A 241 0.66 3.08 -5.91
C SER A 241 1.46 4.37 -5.76
N GLY A 242 2.64 4.28 -5.15
CA GLY A 242 3.53 5.44 -5.00
C GLY A 242 4.99 5.02 -4.84
N ALA A 243 5.89 5.97 -5.06
CA ALA A 243 7.32 5.77 -4.83
C ALA A 243 7.62 5.62 -3.33
N ASP A 244 6.87 6.32 -2.51
CA ASP A 244 6.96 6.36 -1.05
C ASP A 244 5.56 6.44 -0.41
N PHE A 245 5.53 6.46 0.92
CA PHE A 245 4.27 6.48 1.69
C PHE A 245 3.50 7.79 1.52
N ASP A 246 4.20 8.93 1.44
CA ASP A 246 3.56 10.23 1.26
C ASP A 246 2.92 10.34 -0.12
N SER A 247 3.58 9.83 -1.17
CA SER A 247 3.05 9.79 -2.53
C SER A 247 1.80 8.92 -2.65
N ALA A 248 1.82 7.70 -2.09
CA ALA A 248 0.67 6.79 -2.13
C ALA A 248 -0.52 7.33 -1.32
N PHE A 249 -0.28 7.86 -0.11
CA PHE A 249 -1.31 8.49 0.70
C PHE A 249 -1.86 9.74 0.05
N GLY A 250 -0.98 10.62 -0.46
CA GLY A 250 -1.38 11.88 -1.12
C GLY A 250 -2.26 11.64 -2.35
N LEU A 251 -1.94 10.61 -3.14
CA LEU A 251 -2.77 10.20 -4.29
C LEU A 251 -4.18 9.78 -3.84
N MET A 252 -4.27 8.89 -2.86
CA MET A 252 -5.56 8.46 -2.30
C MET A 252 -6.34 9.64 -1.73
N HIS A 253 -5.69 10.50 -0.96
CA HIS A 253 -6.31 11.66 -0.32
C HIS A 253 -6.81 12.68 -1.36
N THR A 254 -6.08 12.88 -2.46
CA THR A 254 -6.50 13.79 -3.53
C THR A 254 -7.73 13.25 -4.25
N ILE A 255 -7.76 11.94 -4.57
CA ILE A 255 -8.90 11.29 -5.22
C ILE A 255 -10.14 11.35 -4.31
N GLU A 256 -9.99 11.02 -3.03
CA GLU A 256 -11.11 11.06 -2.07
C GLU A 256 -11.61 12.50 -1.86
N LYS A 257 -10.72 13.48 -1.72
CA LYS A 257 -11.10 14.89 -1.58
C LYS A 257 -11.89 15.40 -2.79
N ALA A 258 -11.46 15.06 -4.00
CA ALA A 258 -12.19 15.42 -5.22
C ALA A 258 -13.55 14.74 -5.28
N SER A 259 -13.62 13.48 -4.85
CA SER A 259 -14.87 12.73 -4.74
C SER A 259 -15.83 13.35 -3.72
N ASP A 260 -15.33 13.77 -2.56
CA ASP A 260 -16.12 14.49 -1.54
C ASP A 260 -16.65 15.83 -2.08
N ILE A 261 -15.80 16.61 -2.76
CA ILE A 261 -16.22 17.87 -3.42
C ILE A 261 -17.32 17.59 -4.43
N TYR A 262 -17.14 16.58 -5.30
CA TYR A 262 -18.13 16.19 -6.30
C TYR A 262 -19.47 15.82 -5.67
N VAL A 263 -19.46 14.93 -4.67
CA VAL A 263 -20.67 14.48 -3.96
C VAL A 263 -21.37 15.66 -3.29
N ARG A 264 -20.63 16.50 -2.55
CA ARG A 264 -21.21 17.67 -1.86
C ARG A 264 -21.80 18.68 -2.84
N ALA A 265 -21.11 18.98 -3.93
CA ALA A 265 -21.59 19.92 -4.93
C ALA A 265 -22.88 19.40 -5.62
N ARG A 266 -22.96 18.09 -5.91
CA ARG A 266 -24.18 17.47 -6.43
C ARG A 266 -25.32 17.53 -5.44
N LEU A 267 -25.07 17.28 -4.16
CA LEU A 267 -26.08 17.38 -3.10
C LEU A 267 -26.59 18.82 -2.94
N LEU A 268 -25.70 19.82 -2.92
CA LEU A 268 -26.05 21.23 -2.82
C LEU A 268 -26.90 21.71 -3.99
N ASN A 269 -26.72 21.12 -5.16
CA ASN A 269 -27.47 21.45 -6.38
C ASN A 269 -28.66 20.51 -6.64
N GLY A 270 -29.12 19.82 -5.62
CA GLY A 270 -30.31 18.93 -5.72
C GLY A 270 -30.14 17.78 -6.74
N GLY A 271 -28.88 17.36 -6.99
CA GLY A 271 -28.55 16.33 -8.00
C GLY A 271 -28.44 16.85 -9.44
N GLY A 272 -28.67 18.16 -9.67
CA GLY A 272 -28.59 18.81 -10.98
C GLY A 272 -27.16 18.96 -11.53
N GLU A 273 -27.03 19.48 -12.75
CA GLU A 273 -25.75 19.78 -13.38
C GLU A 273 -25.01 20.89 -12.63
N PHE A 274 -23.66 20.84 -12.65
CA PHE A 274 -22.85 21.87 -12.02
C PHE A 274 -22.98 23.21 -12.76
N ALA A 275 -23.14 24.29 -12.03
CA ALA A 275 -23.14 25.64 -12.58
C ALA A 275 -21.74 26.02 -13.15
N ASN A 276 -20.68 25.54 -12.50
CA ASN A 276 -19.28 25.80 -12.89
C ASN A 276 -18.42 24.55 -12.67
N THR A 277 -17.53 24.30 -13.63
CA THR A 277 -16.49 23.28 -13.55
C THR A 277 -15.22 23.79 -14.25
N ILE A 278 -14.08 23.16 -14.02
CA ILE A 278 -12.90 23.40 -14.85
C ILE A 278 -13.24 22.93 -16.28
N SER A 279 -13.11 23.83 -17.26
CA SER A 279 -13.37 23.49 -18.66
C SER A 279 -12.29 22.57 -19.23
N ASP A 280 -12.57 21.89 -20.32
CA ASP A 280 -11.58 21.07 -21.03
C ASP A 280 -10.38 21.89 -21.49
N GLU A 281 -10.62 23.16 -21.90
CA GLU A 281 -9.53 24.07 -22.23
C GLU A 281 -8.69 24.43 -21.00
N GLY A 282 -9.34 24.63 -19.85
CA GLY A 282 -8.67 24.84 -18.56
C GLY A 282 -7.79 23.64 -18.17
N LEU A 283 -8.29 22.42 -18.30
CA LEU A 283 -7.51 21.21 -18.05
C LEU A 283 -6.29 21.12 -18.98
N ARG A 284 -6.47 21.36 -20.29
CA ARG A 284 -5.36 21.40 -21.25
C ARG A 284 -4.35 22.50 -20.93
N ALA A 285 -4.81 23.67 -20.47
CA ALA A 285 -3.92 24.75 -20.06
C ALA A 285 -3.05 24.39 -18.86
N ILE A 286 -3.64 23.75 -17.82
CA ILE A 286 -2.89 23.23 -16.67
C ILE A 286 -1.85 22.22 -17.14
N ALA A 287 -2.26 21.24 -17.94
CA ALA A 287 -1.40 20.19 -18.45
C ALA A 287 -0.21 20.74 -19.25
N ARG A 288 -0.43 21.70 -20.17
CA ARG A 288 0.65 22.36 -20.93
C ARG A 288 1.62 23.11 -20.01
N ASN A 289 1.09 23.88 -19.05
CA ASN A 289 1.93 24.70 -18.16
C ASN A 289 2.83 23.84 -17.25
N LEU A 290 2.41 22.63 -16.94
CA LEU A 290 3.14 21.69 -16.06
C LEU A 290 3.91 20.63 -16.84
N GLY A 291 3.86 20.62 -18.17
CA GLY A 291 4.54 19.63 -19.01
C GLY A 291 4.04 18.20 -18.81
N LEU A 292 2.77 18.05 -18.41
CA LEU A 292 2.16 16.73 -18.24
C LEU A 292 1.87 16.13 -19.62
N GLY A 293 2.28 14.88 -19.88
CA GLY A 293 2.05 14.18 -21.15
C GLY A 293 0.59 13.72 -21.34
N GLY A 294 0.19 13.32 -22.57
CA GLY A 294 -1.12 12.69 -22.82
C GLY A 294 -2.31 13.62 -22.96
N HIS A 295 -2.12 14.92 -23.22
CA HIS A 295 -3.17 15.96 -23.16
C HIS A 295 -4.12 16.01 -24.36
N GLU A 296 -3.87 15.23 -25.39
CA GLU A 296 -4.67 15.29 -26.64
C GLU A 296 -6.04 14.60 -26.48
N ASP A 297 -6.19 13.76 -25.46
CA ASP A 297 -7.41 12.98 -25.18
C ASP A 297 -8.36 13.63 -24.13
N PHE A 298 -8.10 14.88 -23.71
CA PHE A 298 -8.93 15.61 -22.73
C PHE A 298 -10.16 16.28 -23.35
#